data_02a6c1b3d24cc8df21c995171d169cce
#
_entry.id   02a6c1b3d24cc8df21c995171d169cce
#
_cell.length_a   1.000
_cell.length_b   1.000
_cell.length_c   1.000
_cell.angle_alpha   90.00
_cell.angle_beta   90.00
_cell.angle_gamma   90.00
#
_symmetry.space_group_name_H-M   'P 1'
#
loop_
_entity.id
_entity.type
_entity.pdbx_description
1 polymer ?
#
loop_
_entity_poly.entity_id
_entity_poly.type
_entity_poly.pdbx_seq_one_letter_code
_entity_poly.pdbx_strand_id
1 'polypeptide(L)'
;MKSVLLTVISIVLILLVLNAGYYKEWFRSKPLQYWSDFQKEKDDTADAVGIMKVRYGIIYTMSMKVKQVVAQKKVAHPVILFEPNSYYRDSLHLPLRVPEPAVFYYYTGLEGVWTNSPNVSQANFLLRISKKGANLDAIRSPQQLQQILATYKKFTPIL
;
A
#
# COMPACT_ATOMS: atom_id res chain seq x y z
N MET A 1 -45.25 37.02 9.26
CA MET A 1 -44.69 37.60 8.01
C MET A 1 -43.15 37.67 8.01
N LYS A 2 -42.47 38.15 9.06
CA LYS A 2 -40.99 38.29 9.11
C LYS A 2 -40.25 36.94 8.94
N SER A 3 -40.75 35.85 9.53
CA SER A 3 -40.10 34.54 9.41
C SER A 3 -40.17 33.95 7.99
N VAL A 4 -41.30 34.14 7.29
CA VAL A 4 -41.46 33.68 5.91
C VAL A 4 -40.51 34.42 4.96
N LEU A 5 -40.38 35.75 5.17
CA LEU A 5 -39.47 36.59 4.38
C LEU A 5 -37.99 36.14 4.57
N LEU A 6 -37.58 35.88 5.81
CA LEU A 6 -36.24 35.38 6.11
C LEU A 6 -35.97 34.01 5.47
N THR A 7 -36.95 33.11 5.51
CA THR A 7 -36.82 31.79 4.87
C THR A 7 -36.66 31.94 3.35
N VAL A 8 -37.45 32.80 2.72
CA VAL A 8 -37.33 33.03 1.25
C VAL A 8 -35.98 33.63 0.91
N ILE A 9 -35.50 34.63 1.66
CA ILE A 9 -34.17 35.23 1.44
C ILE A 9 -33.04 34.17 1.61
N SER A 10 -33.15 33.32 2.61
CA SER A 10 -32.15 32.24 2.82
C SER A 10 -32.13 31.25 1.66
N ILE A 11 -33.28 30.85 1.15
CA ILE A 11 -33.36 29.95 -0.01
C ILE A 11 -32.76 30.61 -1.25
N VAL A 12 -33.07 31.90 -1.50
CA VAL A 12 -32.49 32.64 -2.64
C VAL A 12 -30.98 32.74 -2.52
N LEU A 13 -30.44 33.04 -1.34
CA LEU A 13 -28.99 33.08 -1.10
C LEU A 13 -28.32 31.72 -1.33
N ILE A 14 -28.92 30.65 -0.86
CA ILE A 14 -28.40 29.28 -1.09
C ILE A 14 -28.39 28.99 -2.60
N LEU A 15 -29.45 29.31 -3.32
CA LEU A 15 -29.53 29.11 -4.77
C LEU A 15 -28.49 29.94 -5.53
N LEU A 16 -28.23 31.18 -5.10
CA LEU A 16 -27.20 32.04 -5.69
C LEU A 16 -25.80 31.48 -5.46
N VAL A 17 -25.50 30.99 -4.25
CA VAL A 17 -24.22 30.37 -3.93
C VAL A 17 -24.02 29.08 -4.74
N LEU A 18 -25.04 28.23 -4.82
CA LEU A 18 -24.99 26.99 -5.60
C LEU A 18 -24.84 27.22 -7.11
N ASN A 19 -25.32 28.38 -7.64
CA ASN A 19 -25.13 28.75 -9.03
C ASN A 19 -23.83 29.52 -9.32
N ALA A 20 -23.09 29.96 -8.29
CA ALA A 20 -21.75 30.54 -8.50
C ALA A 20 -20.83 29.49 -9.16
N GLY A 21 -20.11 29.86 -10.25
CA GLY A 21 -19.40 28.92 -11.12
C GLY A 21 -18.46 27.96 -10.37
N TYR A 22 -17.78 28.46 -9.34
CA TYR A 22 -16.90 27.65 -8.49
C TYR A 22 -17.64 26.54 -7.72
N TYR A 23 -18.77 26.84 -7.11
CA TYR A 23 -19.58 25.85 -6.37
C TYR A 23 -20.29 24.88 -7.31
N LYS A 24 -20.71 25.34 -8.48
CA LYS A 24 -21.36 24.50 -9.49
C LYS A 24 -20.40 23.41 -10.01
N GLU A 25 -19.15 23.77 -10.29
CA GLU A 25 -18.12 22.79 -10.66
C GLU A 25 -17.76 21.85 -9.50
N TRP A 26 -17.64 22.37 -8.29
CA TRP A 26 -17.35 21.58 -7.10
C TRP A 26 -18.45 20.54 -6.81
N PHE A 27 -19.73 20.97 -6.81
CA PHE A 27 -20.87 20.06 -6.60
C PHE A 27 -21.03 19.04 -7.72
N ARG A 28 -20.71 19.40 -8.95
CA ARG A 28 -20.82 18.50 -10.10
C ARG A 28 -19.66 17.51 -10.17
N SER A 29 -18.45 17.93 -9.84
CA SER A 29 -17.26 17.09 -9.95
C SER A 29 -17.04 16.20 -8.73
N LYS A 30 -17.23 16.70 -7.51
CA LYS A 30 -16.86 15.96 -6.30
C LYS A 30 -17.93 14.99 -5.80
N PRO A 31 -19.16 15.42 -5.40
CA PRO A 31 -20.16 14.50 -4.86
C PRO A 31 -20.61 13.45 -5.86
N LEU A 32 -20.84 13.82 -7.13
CA LEU A 32 -21.28 12.88 -8.15
C LEU A 32 -20.16 11.92 -8.57
N GLN A 33 -18.91 12.38 -8.62
CA GLN A 33 -17.75 11.54 -8.86
C GLN A 33 -17.57 10.56 -7.71
N TYR A 34 -17.57 11.02 -6.45
CA TYR A 34 -17.48 10.14 -5.28
C TYR A 34 -18.63 9.12 -5.22
N TRP A 35 -19.85 9.53 -5.57
CA TRP A 35 -20.97 8.59 -5.63
C TRP A 35 -20.82 7.57 -6.76
N SER A 36 -20.40 7.99 -7.94
CA SER A 36 -20.10 7.11 -9.08
C SER A 36 -18.97 6.11 -8.74
N ASP A 37 -17.90 6.63 -8.12
CA ASP A 37 -16.76 5.81 -7.72
C ASP A 37 -17.17 4.82 -6.61
N PHE A 38 -17.97 5.27 -5.63
CA PHE A 38 -18.53 4.40 -4.59
C PHE A 38 -19.42 3.28 -5.18
N GLN A 39 -20.25 3.58 -6.18
CA GLN A 39 -21.09 2.55 -6.83
C GLN A 39 -20.24 1.52 -7.59
N LYS A 40 -19.19 1.97 -8.29
CA LYS A 40 -18.24 1.06 -8.97
C LYS A 40 -17.45 0.21 -7.97
N GLU A 41 -16.95 0.84 -6.91
CA GLU A 41 -16.21 0.15 -5.86
C GLU A 41 -17.09 -0.83 -5.07
N LYS A 42 -18.38 -0.56 -4.92
CA LYS A 42 -19.32 -1.44 -4.21
C LYS A 42 -19.41 -2.82 -4.86
N ASP A 43 -19.38 -2.90 -6.17
CA ASP A 43 -19.45 -4.17 -6.89
C ASP A 43 -18.09 -4.92 -6.85
N ASP A 44 -16.96 -4.17 -6.86
CA ASP A 44 -15.61 -4.73 -6.78
C ASP A 44 -15.19 -5.07 -5.33
N THR A 45 -15.86 -4.47 -4.32
CA THR A 45 -15.53 -4.61 -2.89
C THR A 45 -16.50 -5.48 -2.12
N ALA A 46 -17.27 -6.32 -2.80
CA ALA A 46 -18.25 -7.21 -2.18
C ALA A 46 -17.62 -8.18 -1.14
N ASP A 47 -16.30 -8.31 -1.13
CA ASP A 47 -15.55 -9.07 -0.14
C ASP A 47 -14.42 -8.23 0.53
N ALA A 48 -13.95 -8.70 1.69
CA ALA A 48 -12.87 -8.06 2.43
C ALA A 48 -11.57 -7.94 1.60
N VAL A 49 -11.33 -8.84 0.66
CA VAL A 49 -10.14 -8.87 -0.22
C VAL A 49 -10.22 -7.74 -1.23
N GLY A 50 -11.38 -7.48 -1.82
CA GLY A 50 -11.60 -6.37 -2.75
C GLY A 50 -11.34 -5.02 -2.07
N ILE A 51 -11.90 -4.81 -0.87
CA ILE A 51 -11.67 -3.60 -0.05
C ILE A 51 -10.18 -3.38 0.20
N MET A 52 -9.46 -4.44 0.57
CA MET A 52 -8.02 -4.34 0.86
C MET A 52 -7.20 -4.02 -0.40
N LYS A 53 -7.55 -4.57 -1.56
CA LYS A 53 -6.90 -4.24 -2.84
C LYS A 53 -7.09 -2.78 -3.24
N VAL A 54 -8.31 -2.26 -3.14
CA VAL A 54 -8.63 -0.87 -3.48
C VAL A 54 -7.91 0.09 -2.52
N ARG A 55 -7.97 -0.20 -1.22
CA ARG A 55 -7.42 0.68 -0.19
C ARG A 55 -5.90 0.70 -0.13
N TYR A 56 -5.26 -0.44 -0.32
CA TYR A 56 -3.82 -0.62 -0.11
C TYR A 56 -3.05 -0.97 -1.39
N GLY A 57 -3.75 -1.17 -2.50
CA GLY A 57 -3.19 -1.28 -3.84
C GLY A 57 -2.11 -2.35 -4.01
N ILE A 58 -1.01 -1.96 -4.65
CA ILE A 58 0.07 -2.86 -5.02
C ILE A 58 0.77 -3.52 -3.82
N ILE A 59 0.86 -2.81 -2.68
CA ILE A 59 1.51 -3.30 -1.46
C ILE A 59 0.76 -4.53 -0.92
N TYR A 60 -0.56 -4.46 -0.83
CA TYR A 60 -1.39 -5.58 -0.41
C TYR A 60 -1.30 -6.76 -1.39
N THR A 61 -1.45 -6.48 -2.69
CA THR A 61 -1.39 -7.52 -3.72
C THR A 61 -0.06 -8.26 -3.73
N MET A 62 1.05 -7.52 -3.59
CA MET A 62 2.40 -8.09 -3.51
C MET A 62 2.56 -8.94 -2.24
N SER A 63 2.13 -8.43 -1.08
CA SER A 63 2.19 -9.17 0.19
C SER A 63 1.44 -10.51 0.11
N MET A 64 0.25 -10.50 -0.48
CA MET A 64 -0.54 -11.73 -0.64
C MET A 64 0.09 -12.72 -1.61
N LYS A 65 0.75 -12.26 -2.69
CA LYS A 65 1.53 -13.13 -3.58
C LYS A 65 2.71 -13.77 -2.85
N VAL A 66 3.45 -13.01 -2.04
CA VAL A 66 4.53 -13.55 -1.21
C VAL A 66 4.00 -14.63 -0.26
N LYS A 67 2.87 -14.38 0.43
CA LYS A 67 2.21 -15.36 1.28
C LYS A 67 1.91 -16.66 0.53
N GLN A 68 1.36 -16.59 -0.67
CA GLN A 68 1.04 -17.77 -1.49
C GLN A 68 2.30 -18.57 -1.86
N VAL A 69 3.38 -17.87 -2.28
CA VAL A 69 4.65 -18.52 -2.64
C VAL A 69 5.30 -19.20 -1.43
N VAL A 70 5.28 -18.53 -0.27
CA VAL A 70 5.82 -19.10 0.98
C VAL A 70 5.04 -20.34 1.41
N ALA A 71 3.71 -20.30 1.34
CA ALA A 71 2.86 -21.45 1.67
C ALA A 71 3.19 -22.69 0.83
N GLN A 72 3.53 -22.49 -0.45
CA GLN A 72 3.97 -23.60 -1.33
C GLN A 72 5.31 -24.22 -0.92
N LYS A 73 6.18 -23.44 -0.28
CA LYS A 73 7.53 -23.89 0.14
C LYS A 73 7.53 -24.71 1.44
N LYS A 74 6.40 -24.75 2.19
CA LYS A 74 6.21 -25.54 3.42
C LYS A 74 7.31 -25.31 4.48
N VAL A 75 7.81 -24.09 4.61
CA VAL A 75 8.79 -23.71 5.64
C VAL A 75 8.07 -23.41 6.95
N ALA A 76 8.55 -23.97 8.06
CA ALA A 76 7.87 -23.87 9.37
C ALA A 76 7.83 -22.44 9.91
N HIS A 77 8.93 -21.69 9.79
CA HIS A 77 9.05 -20.30 10.29
C HIS A 77 9.66 -19.42 9.20
N PRO A 78 8.84 -18.94 8.24
CA PRO A 78 9.34 -18.10 7.16
C PRO A 78 9.56 -16.68 7.67
N VAL A 79 10.79 -16.19 7.55
CA VAL A 79 11.18 -14.81 7.85
C VAL A 79 11.69 -14.16 6.57
N ILE A 80 11.04 -13.08 6.14
CA ILE A 80 11.27 -12.43 4.86
C ILE A 80 12.17 -11.22 5.04
N LEU A 81 13.35 -11.24 4.45
CA LEU A 81 14.23 -10.08 4.38
C LEU A 81 13.77 -9.14 3.27
N PHE A 82 13.58 -7.88 3.59
CA PHE A 82 13.25 -6.82 2.63
C PHE A 82 14.51 -6.04 2.24
N GLU A 83 14.62 -5.78 0.93
CA GLU A 83 15.60 -4.82 0.43
C GLU A 83 15.22 -3.41 0.89
N PRO A 84 16.18 -2.55 1.26
CA PRO A 84 15.90 -1.19 1.72
C PRO A 84 15.18 -0.35 0.64
N ASN A 85 14.22 0.47 1.05
CA ASN A 85 13.48 1.35 0.13
C ASN A 85 14.40 2.34 -0.61
N SER A 86 15.48 2.81 0.04
CA SER A 86 16.48 3.67 -0.60
C SER A 86 17.21 2.96 -1.75
N TYR A 87 17.40 1.65 -1.69
CA TYR A 87 17.98 0.89 -2.80
C TYR A 87 17.13 0.95 -4.07
N TYR A 88 15.81 0.80 -3.95
CA TYR A 88 14.90 0.90 -5.09
C TYR A 88 14.91 2.28 -5.71
N ARG A 89 14.91 3.33 -4.88
CA ARG A 89 14.93 4.71 -5.34
C ARG A 89 16.28 5.07 -5.98
N ASP A 90 17.39 4.80 -5.29
CA ASP A 90 18.70 5.37 -5.61
C ASP A 90 19.45 4.52 -6.66
N SER A 91 19.24 3.19 -6.67
CA SER A 91 19.95 2.28 -7.59
C SER A 91 19.10 1.77 -8.74
N LEU A 92 17.81 1.52 -8.52
CA LEU A 92 16.93 0.97 -9.54
C LEU A 92 16.03 2.03 -10.19
N HIS A 93 16.00 3.25 -9.64
CA HIS A 93 15.13 4.34 -10.07
C HIS A 93 13.65 3.91 -10.15
N LEU A 94 13.23 3.09 -9.19
CA LEU A 94 11.86 2.60 -9.09
C LEU A 94 11.13 3.39 -8.01
N PRO A 95 9.95 3.99 -8.29
CA PRO A 95 9.12 4.68 -7.32
C PRO A 95 8.34 3.70 -6.44
N LEU A 96 8.92 2.53 -6.18
CA LEU A 96 8.29 1.48 -5.38
C LEU A 96 8.71 1.60 -3.92
N ARG A 97 7.76 1.31 -3.05
CA ARG A 97 8.02 1.10 -1.63
C ARG A 97 7.63 -0.32 -1.25
N VAL A 98 8.53 -0.99 -0.55
CA VAL A 98 8.21 -2.27 0.09
C VAL A 98 7.38 -1.98 1.33
N PRO A 99 6.40 -2.82 1.68
CA PRO A 99 5.65 -2.64 2.92
C PRO A 99 6.59 -2.70 4.13
N GLU A 100 6.29 -1.90 5.12
CA GLU A 100 6.96 -2.03 6.42
C GLU A 100 6.71 -3.42 7.01
N PRO A 101 7.67 -4.00 7.76
CA PRO A 101 7.52 -5.32 8.36
C PRO A 101 6.21 -5.49 9.15
N ALA A 102 5.79 -4.48 9.92
CA ALA A 102 4.55 -4.52 10.69
C ALA A 102 3.31 -4.56 9.78
N VAL A 103 3.29 -3.79 8.70
CA VAL A 103 2.21 -3.76 7.71
C VAL A 103 2.16 -5.08 6.94
N PHE A 104 3.31 -5.61 6.56
CA PHE A 104 3.43 -6.91 5.91
C PHE A 104 2.90 -8.04 6.81
N TYR A 105 3.30 -8.04 8.09
CA TYR A 105 2.79 -9.00 9.08
C TYR A 105 1.27 -8.92 9.22
N TYR A 106 0.73 -7.70 9.30
CA TYR A 106 -0.72 -7.48 9.39
C TYR A 106 -1.49 -8.12 8.23
N TYR A 107 -0.95 -8.04 6.98
CA TYR A 107 -1.62 -8.64 5.82
C TYR A 107 -1.43 -10.15 5.70
N THR A 108 -0.25 -10.64 6.06
CA THR A 108 0.17 -12.00 5.71
C THR A 108 0.21 -12.96 6.88
N GLY A 109 0.43 -12.44 8.09
CA GLY A 109 0.82 -13.23 9.27
C GLY A 109 2.26 -13.74 9.20
N LEU A 110 3.07 -13.30 8.21
CA LEU A 110 4.47 -13.68 8.04
C LEU A 110 5.39 -12.61 8.62
N GLU A 111 6.48 -13.05 9.26
CA GLU A 111 7.48 -12.13 9.77
C GLU A 111 8.29 -11.52 8.63
N GLY A 112 8.43 -10.19 8.65
CA GLY A 112 9.29 -9.43 7.76
C GLY A 112 10.38 -8.72 8.56
N VAL A 113 11.58 -8.59 7.99
CA VAL A 113 12.69 -7.89 8.64
C VAL A 113 13.43 -7.01 7.63
N TRP A 114 13.92 -5.87 8.11
CA TRP A 114 14.84 -5.03 7.36
C TRP A 114 16.28 -5.48 7.53
N THR A 115 17.16 -5.06 6.62
CA THR A 115 18.60 -5.36 6.67
C THR A 115 19.32 -4.87 7.93
N ASN A 116 18.76 -3.91 8.64
CA ASN A 116 19.28 -3.35 9.90
C ASN A 116 18.51 -3.83 11.15
N SER A 117 17.58 -4.77 11.00
CA SER A 117 16.81 -5.31 12.12
C SER A 117 17.67 -6.22 13.01
N PRO A 118 17.47 -6.22 14.35
CA PRO A 118 18.20 -7.09 15.25
C PRO A 118 17.99 -8.59 14.95
N ASN A 119 16.81 -8.95 14.42
CA ASN A 119 16.43 -10.32 14.08
C ASN A 119 16.79 -10.73 12.64
N VAL A 120 17.61 -9.94 11.94
CA VAL A 120 17.96 -10.21 10.53
C VAL A 120 18.62 -11.56 10.32
N SER A 121 19.30 -12.10 11.34
CA SER A 121 19.94 -13.43 11.28
C SER A 121 18.94 -14.59 11.12
N GLN A 122 17.67 -14.37 11.39
CA GLN A 122 16.61 -15.37 11.25
C GLN A 122 16.02 -15.41 9.82
N ALA A 123 16.40 -14.45 8.96
CA ALA A 123 15.87 -14.36 7.61
C ALA A 123 16.28 -15.58 6.77
N ASN A 124 15.28 -16.23 6.19
CA ASN A 124 15.45 -17.40 5.33
C ASN A 124 14.92 -17.20 3.90
N PHE A 125 14.32 -16.05 3.63
CA PHE A 125 13.93 -15.60 2.30
C PHE A 125 14.32 -14.14 2.08
N LEU A 126 14.71 -13.80 0.85
CA LEU A 126 14.92 -12.43 0.38
C LEU A 126 13.81 -12.08 -0.62
N LEU A 127 13.08 -11.02 -0.36
CA LEU A 127 12.15 -10.45 -1.33
C LEU A 127 12.90 -9.46 -2.22
N ARG A 128 13.05 -9.80 -3.50
CA ARG A 128 13.61 -8.93 -4.53
C ARG A 128 12.52 -8.37 -5.42
N ILE A 129 12.56 -7.06 -5.64
CA ILE A 129 11.68 -6.39 -6.59
C ILE A 129 12.50 -5.85 -7.74
N SER A 130 12.04 -6.11 -8.95
CA SER A 130 12.63 -5.63 -10.19
C SER A 130 11.56 -5.08 -11.12
N LYS A 131 11.96 -4.46 -12.24
CA LYS A 131 11.02 -4.02 -13.30
C LYS A 131 10.17 -5.17 -13.87
N LYS A 132 10.62 -6.42 -13.72
CA LYS A 132 9.92 -7.62 -14.22
C LYS A 132 8.95 -8.21 -13.17
N GLY A 133 8.96 -7.71 -11.93
CA GLY A 133 8.12 -8.20 -10.85
C GLY A 133 8.89 -8.49 -9.57
N ALA A 134 8.22 -9.14 -8.62
CA ALA A 134 8.76 -9.55 -7.34
C ALA A 134 9.12 -11.04 -7.35
N ASN A 135 10.32 -11.36 -6.85
CA ASN A 135 10.82 -12.72 -6.67
C ASN A 135 11.14 -12.98 -5.20
N LEU A 136 10.94 -14.21 -4.77
CA LEU A 136 11.27 -14.67 -3.43
C LEU A 136 12.38 -15.72 -3.49
N ASP A 137 13.59 -15.30 -3.13
CA ASP A 137 14.80 -16.14 -3.16
C ASP A 137 15.04 -16.75 -1.78
N ALA A 138 15.32 -18.06 -1.73
CA ALA A 138 15.68 -18.71 -0.47
C ALA A 138 17.12 -18.36 -0.08
N ILE A 139 17.33 -18.00 1.17
CA ILE A 139 18.65 -17.81 1.79
C ILE A 139 19.07 -19.16 2.37
N ARG A 140 20.11 -19.77 1.80
CA ARG A 140 20.49 -21.16 2.10
C ARG A 140 21.61 -21.29 3.12
N SER A 141 22.33 -20.21 3.40
CA SER A 141 23.43 -20.23 4.37
C SER A 141 23.63 -18.88 5.04
N PRO A 142 24.24 -18.87 6.26
CA PRO A 142 24.62 -17.63 6.94
C PRO A 142 25.59 -16.78 6.11
N GLN A 143 26.50 -17.41 5.34
CA GLN A 143 27.45 -16.71 4.47
C GLN A 143 26.72 -15.95 3.35
N GLN A 144 25.71 -16.57 2.74
CA GLN A 144 24.87 -15.92 1.73
C GLN A 144 24.12 -14.72 2.33
N LEU A 145 23.58 -14.85 3.55
CA LEU A 145 22.94 -13.73 4.25
C LEU A 145 23.93 -12.59 4.47
N GLN A 146 25.15 -12.86 4.93
CA GLN A 146 26.17 -11.83 5.14
C GLN A 146 26.54 -11.12 3.84
N GLN A 147 26.66 -11.81 2.73
CA GLN A 147 26.90 -11.20 1.41
C GLN A 147 25.74 -10.27 1.00
N ILE A 148 24.51 -10.71 1.22
CA ILE A 148 23.31 -9.88 0.96
C ILE A 148 23.35 -8.62 1.81
N LEU A 149 23.58 -8.74 3.12
CA LEU A 149 23.64 -7.60 4.03
C LEU A 149 24.78 -6.64 3.66
N ALA A 150 25.95 -7.15 3.26
CA ALA A 150 27.08 -6.34 2.79
C ALA A 150 26.69 -5.52 1.54
N THR A 151 25.91 -6.08 0.62
CA THR A 151 25.41 -5.39 -0.58
C THR A 151 24.55 -4.19 -0.21
N TYR A 152 23.71 -4.33 0.82
CA TYR A 152 22.76 -3.27 1.23
C TYR A 152 23.25 -2.37 2.35
N LYS A 153 24.48 -2.53 2.85
CA LYS A 153 25.03 -1.79 4.00
C LYS A 153 24.94 -0.27 3.87
N LYS A 154 25.05 0.27 2.66
CA LYS A 154 25.00 1.72 2.38
C LYS A 154 23.58 2.27 2.24
N PHE A 155 22.56 1.40 2.21
CA PHE A 155 21.19 1.78 2.03
C PHE A 155 20.42 1.72 3.34
N THR A 156 19.43 2.59 3.51
CA THR A 156 18.59 2.65 4.70
C THR A 156 17.15 2.29 4.36
N PRO A 157 16.45 1.56 5.24
CA PRO A 157 15.00 1.49 5.19
C PRO A 157 14.50 2.91 5.48
N ILE A 158 14.07 3.62 4.45
CA ILE A 158 13.40 4.93 4.60
C ILE A 158 11.93 4.64 4.78
N LEU A 159 11.39 5.12 5.88
CA LEU A 159 9.96 5.14 6.17
C LEU A 159 9.22 6.17 5.30
#